data_528f25ae8012095e936ae5de11a28d20
#
_entry.id   528f25ae8012095e936ae5de11a28d20
#
_cell.length_a   1.000
_cell.length_b   1.000
_cell.length_c   1.000
_cell.angle_alpha   90.00
_cell.angle_beta   90.00
_cell.angle_gamma   90.00
#
_symmetry.space_group_name_H-M   'P 1'
#
loop_
_entity.id
_entity.type
_entity.pdbx_description
1 polymer ?
#
loop_
_entity_poly.entity_id
_entity_poly.type
_entity_poly.pdbx_seq_one_letter_code
_entity_poly.pdbx_strand_id
1 'polypeptide(L)' 'MELFATEQNPVPSQPVVTAVTTADGIVLRTARWRPTARRTRGTVCIAQGRAEFIEKYFETVADLRRRGFAVVA' A
#
# COMPACT_ATOMS: atom_id res chain seq x y z
N MET A 1 -12.30 -3.34 4.40
CA MET A 1 -12.05 -2.01 3.79
C MET A 1 -11.58 -2.21 2.36
N GLU A 2 -11.77 -1.22 1.51
CA GLU A 2 -11.45 -1.32 0.08
C GLU A 2 -10.47 -0.27 -0.36
N LEU A 3 -9.75 -0.55 -1.44
CA LEU A 3 -8.95 0.42 -2.18
C LEU A 3 -9.73 0.85 -3.42
N PHE A 4 -9.59 2.11 -3.80
CA PHE A 4 -10.32 2.70 -4.92
C PHE A 4 -9.39 2.92 -6.11
N ALA A 5 -9.75 2.33 -7.25
CA ALA A 5 -9.00 2.43 -8.49
C ALA A 5 -9.70 3.33 -9.50
N THR A 6 -8.90 3.95 -10.36
CA THR A 6 -9.38 4.61 -11.57
C THR A 6 -8.63 4.01 -12.77
N GLU A 7 -9.05 4.34 -13.99
CA GLU A 7 -8.35 3.86 -15.18
C GLU A 7 -6.88 4.30 -15.21
N GLN A 8 -6.60 5.53 -14.77
CA GLN A 8 -5.26 6.09 -14.75
C GLN A 8 -4.47 5.67 -13.50
N ASN A 9 -5.14 5.14 -12.49
CA ASN A 9 -4.53 4.79 -11.21
C ASN A 9 -5.07 3.46 -10.69
N PRO A 10 -4.73 2.34 -11.36
CA PRO A 10 -5.23 1.03 -10.97
C PRO A 10 -4.64 0.58 -9.64
N VAL A 11 -5.41 -0.20 -8.90
CA VAL A 11 -4.91 -0.83 -7.67
C VAL A 11 -3.82 -1.83 -8.04
N PRO A 12 -2.62 -1.73 -7.45
CA PRO A 12 -1.61 -2.80 -7.61
C PRO A 12 -2.19 -4.14 -7.19
N SER A 13 -1.86 -5.20 -7.91
CA SER A 13 -2.49 -6.52 -7.74
C SER A 13 -2.27 -7.14 -6.37
N GLN A 14 -3.25 -7.89 -5.91
CA GLN A 14 -3.19 -8.72 -4.70
C GLN A 14 -2.82 -7.96 -3.42
N PRO A 15 -3.49 -6.84 -3.11
CA PRO A 15 -3.26 -6.17 -1.84
C PRO A 15 -3.88 -6.95 -0.68
N VAL A 16 -3.28 -6.83 0.49
CA VAL A 16 -3.91 -7.23 1.74
C VAL A 16 -4.32 -5.95 2.46
N VAL A 17 -5.62 -5.70 2.53
CA VAL A 17 -6.16 -4.49 3.14
C VAL A 17 -6.74 -4.81 4.48
N THR A 18 -6.29 -4.12 5.52
CA THR A 18 -6.76 -4.33 6.88
C THR A 18 -7.14 -3.00 7.53
N ALA A 19 -8.01 -3.09 8.52
CA ALA A 19 -8.33 -1.98 9.39
C ALA A 19 -7.61 -2.14 10.71
N VAL A 20 -6.95 -1.09 11.18
CA VAL A 20 -6.27 -1.05 12.47
C VAL A 20 -6.96 -0.01 13.33
N THR A 21 -7.40 -0.42 14.54
CA THR A 21 -8.01 0.50 15.49
C THR A 21 -6.95 0.93 16.50
N THR A 22 -6.75 2.25 16.61
CA THR A 22 -5.79 2.81 17.57
C THR A 22 -6.38 2.82 18.97
N ALA A 23 -5.54 3.10 19.98
CA ALA A 23 -5.95 3.11 21.39
C ALA A 23 -7.03 4.17 21.68
N ASP A 24 -7.09 5.24 20.91
CA ASP A 24 -8.09 6.30 21.03
C ASP A 24 -9.35 6.05 20.17
N GLY A 25 -9.49 4.85 19.61
CA GLY A 25 -10.69 4.43 18.88
C GLY A 25 -10.74 4.81 17.41
N ILE A 26 -9.65 5.35 16.84
CA ILE A 26 -9.59 5.71 15.44
C ILE A 26 -9.31 4.46 14.61
N VAL A 27 -10.11 4.24 13.55
CA VAL A 27 -9.90 3.13 12.63
C VAL A 27 -9.05 3.63 11.45
N LEU A 28 -7.92 2.97 11.21
CA LEU A 28 -7.01 3.28 10.11
C LEU A 28 -7.04 2.18 9.08
N ARG A 29 -7.02 2.57 7.81
CA ARG A 29 -6.90 1.63 6.70
C ARG A 29 -5.42 1.43 6.37
N THR A 30 -4.98 0.18 6.31
CA THR A 30 -3.61 -0.17 5.92
C THR A 30 -3.66 -1.15 4.75
N ALA A 31 -2.68 -1.07 3.87
CA ALA A 31 -2.56 -1.99 2.76
C ALA A 31 -1.13 -2.52 2.67
N ARG A 32 -1.01 -3.80 2.32
CA ARG A 32 0.29 -4.45 2.16
C ARG A 32 0.34 -5.17 0.83
N TRP A 33 1.51 -5.15 0.21
CA TRP A 33 1.76 -5.83 -1.05
C TRP A 33 3.06 -6.61 -0.97
N ARG A 34 3.06 -7.82 -1.53
CA ARG A 34 4.28 -8.59 -1.73
C ARG A 34 5.04 -8.07 -2.94
N PRO A 35 6.38 -8.28 -3.01
CA PRO A 35 7.12 -7.92 -4.20
C PRO A 35 6.66 -8.78 -5.39
N THR A 36 6.80 -8.23 -6.60
CA THR A 36 6.53 -8.98 -7.83
C THR A 36 7.81 -9.56 -8.44
N ALA A 37 8.98 -9.16 -7.92
CA ALA A 37 10.26 -9.71 -8.34
C ALA A 37 10.54 -11.05 -7.63
N ARG A 38 11.45 -11.84 -8.19
CA ARG A 38 11.81 -13.16 -7.66
C ARG A 38 12.39 -13.12 -6.25
N ARG A 39 13.19 -12.09 -5.95
CA ARG A 39 13.85 -11.95 -4.65
C ARG A 39 13.28 -10.76 -3.91
N THR A 40 13.02 -10.94 -2.63
CA THR A 40 12.60 -9.85 -1.76
C THR A 40 13.84 -9.13 -1.25
N ARG A 41 13.92 -7.82 -1.50
CA ARG A 41 14.99 -6.95 -1.00
C ARG A 41 14.72 -6.38 0.38
N GLY A 42 13.46 -6.35 0.77
CA GLY A 42 13.04 -5.79 2.04
C GLY A 42 11.62 -5.28 1.96
N THR A 43 11.22 -4.52 2.96
CA THR A 43 9.89 -3.92 3.04
C THR A 43 10.02 -2.41 3.12
N VAL A 44 9.26 -1.71 2.29
CA VAL A 44 9.15 -0.24 2.31
C VAL A 44 7.83 0.13 2.97
N CYS A 45 7.91 0.98 3.98
CA CYS A 45 6.72 1.54 4.64
C CYS A 45 6.51 2.95 4.14
N ILE A 46 5.35 3.22 3.52
CA ILE A 46 5.00 4.56 3.06
C ILE A 46 4.26 5.28 4.17
N ALA A 47 4.90 6.29 4.73
CA ALA A 47 4.29 7.16 5.73
C ALA A 47 3.57 8.30 5.01
N GLN A 48 2.26 8.31 5.13
CA GLN A 48 1.41 9.27 4.43
C GLN A 48 1.32 10.60 5.18
N GLY A 49 1.23 11.69 4.42
CA GLY A 49 0.96 12.99 4.98
C GLY A 49 -0.48 13.11 5.47
N ARG A 50 -0.76 14.21 6.19
CA ARG A 50 -2.01 14.41 6.89
C ARG A 50 -3.26 14.40 6.00
N ALA A 51 -3.17 14.93 4.79
CA ALA A 51 -4.28 15.02 3.84
C ALA A 51 -4.15 14.01 2.70
N GLU A 52 -3.31 12.98 2.88
CA GLU A 52 -3.02 11.99 1.87
C GLU A 52 -3.74 10.67 2.13
N PHE A 53 -3.84 9.84 1.12
CA PHE A 53 -4.47 8.53 1.20
C PHE A 53 -3.69 7.52 0.36
N ILE A 54 -3.90 6.24 0.62
CA ILE A 54 -3.10 5.15 0.04
C ILE A 54 -3.13 5.19 -1.50
N GLU A 55 -4.27 5.49 -2.08
CA GLU A 55 -4.47 5.52 -3.53
C GLU A 55 -3.50 6.46 -4.26
N LYS A 56 -3.05 7.51 -3.59
CA LYS A 56 -2.07 8.45 -4.15
C LYS A 56 -0.73 7.79 -4.51
N TYR A 57 -0.41 6.68 -3.86
CA TYR A 57 0.89 6.02 -3.98
C TYR A 57 0.88 4.76 -4.84
N PHE A 58 -0.21 4.43 -5.52
CA PHE A 58 -0.34 3.19 -6.28
C PHE A 58 0.78 2.98 -7.30
N GLU A 59 1.14 4.02 -8.02
CA GLU A 59 2.23 3.95 -9.01
C GLU A 59 3.57 3.67 -8.34
N THR A 60 3.85 4.33 -7.23
CA THR A 60 5.05 4.11 -6.42
C THR A 60 5.09 2.69 -5.87
N VAL A 61 3.95 2.18 -5.38
CA VAL A 61 3.82 0.81 -4.89
C VAL A 61 4.18 -0.18 -5.99
N ALA A 62 3.61 0.00 -7.18
CA ALA A 62 3.88 -0.90 -8.31
C ALA A 62 5.36 -0.89 -8.68
N ASP A 63 6.00 0.26 -8.70
CA ASP A 63 7.42 0.39 -9.02
C ASP A 63 8.30 -0.29 -7.98
N LEU A 64 8.03 -0.08 -6.69
CA LEU A 64 8.79 -0.70 -5.60
C LEU A 64 8.68 -2.23 -5.64
N ARG A 65 7.49 -2.76 -5.93
CA ARG A 65 7.29 -4.21 -6.04
C ARG A 65 8.12 -4.81 -7.15
N ARG A 66 8.20 -4.15 -8.30
CA ARG A 66 9.04 -4.61 -9.43
C ARG A 66 10.51 -4.64 -9.06
N ARG A 67 10.93 -3.78 -8.15
CA ARG A 67 12.31 -3.72 -7.66
C ARG A 67 12.62 -4.71 -6.54
N GLY A 68 11.63 -5.49 -6.13
CA GLY A 68 11.81 -6.55 -5.14
C GLY A 68 11.45 -6.16 -3.71
N PHE A 69 10.70 -5.07 -3.53
CA PHE A 69 10.26 -4.64 -2.20
C PHE A 69 8.82 -5.06 -1.93
N ALA A 70 8.57 -5.56 -0.73
CA ALA A 70 7.23 -5.59 -0.18
C ALA A 70 6.88 -4.16 0.25
N VAL A 71 5.60 -3.81 0.17
CA VAL A 71 5.16 -2.44 0.49
C VAL A 71 4.05 -2.48 1.53
N VAL A 72 4.16 -1.61 2.52
CA VAL A 72 3.12 -1.36 3.53
C VAL A 72 2.76 0.13 3.45
N ALA A 73 1.49 0.41 3.33
CA ALA A 73 1.01 1.80 3.24
C ALA A 73 -0.14 2.07 4.22
#